data_e4057dc6dd07a35bf394894c895eec02
#
_entry.id   e4057dc6dd07a35bf394894c895eec02
#
_cell.length_a   1.000
_cell.length_b   1.000
_cell.length_c   1.000
_cell.angle_alpha   90.00
_cell.angle_beta   90.00
_cell.angle_gamma   90.00
#
_symmetry.space_group_name_H-M   'P 1'
#
loop_
_entity.id
_entity.type
_entity.pdbx_description
1 polymer ?
#
loop_
_entity_poly.entity_id
_entity_poly.type
_entity_poly.pdbx_seq_one_letter_code
_entity_poly.pdbx_strand_id
1 'polypeptide(L)'
;MKKTILIVEDEGSLSGYLTKELQFEDFDVIIANDGAEAMELYEKHHNELLLILLDWMLPKLDGMEVLRRIRKHDQVPVIVMTARDYIGDKVAGLDNGADDYITKPFEIEELLARVRVIQRRAEHLSEPDQTYQIADLILNTKSHQVTRNDENVQLTRREYDLLLFFLQHVGQVFTRDELLDNVWGEDFLGQQNVVDVYVGYLRNKVDGKNNQALIQTIRGVGYSIEDVAE
;
A
#
# COMPACT_ATOMS: atom_id res chain seq x y z
N MET A 1 -7.32 -2.12 18.90
CA MET A 1 -6.93 -1.72 17.54
C MET A 1 -5.49 -1.26 17.57
N LYS A 2 -4.70 -1.55 16.51
CA LYS A 2 -3.35 -0.99 16.38
C LYS A 2 -3.47 0.52 16.16
N LYS A 3 -2.80 1.32 16.97
CA LYS A 3 -2.80 2.79 16.88
C LYS A 3 -1.40 3.38 16.81
N THR A 4 -0.37 2.52 16.83
CA THR A 4 1.01 2.96 16.89
C THR A 4 1.56 3.27 15.49
N ILE A 5 2.14 4.44 15.31
CA ILE A 5 2.81 4.87 14.09
C ILE A 5 4.32 5.00 14.38
N LEU A 6 5.14 4.34 13.55
CA LEU A 6 6.59 4.51 13.58
C LEU A 6 6.97 5.61 12.60
N ILE A 7 7.55 6.69 13.10
CA ILE A 7 8.14 7.77 12.27
C ILE A 7 9.64 7.48 12.16
N VAL A 8 10.14 7.40 10.93
CA VAL A 8 11.56 7.23 10.62
C VAL A 8 12.03 8.48 9.88
N GLU A 9 12.67 9.40 10.58
CA GLU A 9 13.00 10.74 10.11
C GLU A 9 14.18 11.28 10.89
N ASP A 10 15.23 11.72 10.23
CA ASP A 10 16.44 12.24 10.87
C ASP A 10 16.35 13.74 11.21
N GLU A 11 15.42 14.47 10.58
CA GLU A 11 15.17 15.87 10.92
C GLU A 11 14.26 15.99 12.16
N GLY A 12 14.85 16.29 13.31
CA GLY A 12 14.16 16.37 14.60
C GLY A 12 13.03 17.43 14.66
N SER A 13 13.09 18.49 13.83
CA SER A 13 12.03 19.48 13.71
C SER A 13 10.77 18.87 13.06
N LEU A 14 10.94 18.11 12.00
CA LEU A 14 9.85 17.46 11.29
C LEU A 14 9.26 16.29 12.09
N SER A 15 10.12 15.41 12.62
CA SER A 15 9.63 14.28 13.44
C SER A 15 8.91 14.76 14.70
N GLY A 16 9.38 15.82 15.35
CA GLY A 16 8.71 16.45 16.49
C GLY A 16 7.38 17.13 16.15
N TYR A 17 7.27 17.73 14.96
CA TYR A 17 6.02 18.29 14.45
C TYR A 17 5.01 17.19 14.16
N LEU A 18 5.40 16.20 13.36
CA LEU A 18 4.53 15.05 13.03
C LEU A 18 4.04 14.30 14.27
N THR A 19 4.91 14.14 15.27
CA THR A 19 4.54 13.49 16.53
C THR A 19 3.39 14.22 17.21
N LYS A 20 3.43 15.55 17.32
CA LYS A 20 2.38 16.34 17.96
C LYS A 20 1.05 16.23 17.23
N GLU A 21 1.09 16.34 15.89
CA GLU A 21 -0.13 16.27 15.07
C GLU A 21 -0.76 14.88 15.12
N LEU A 22 0.04 13.81 15.05
CA LEU A 22 -0.48 12.44 15.15
C LEU A 22 -0.99 12.10 16.55
N GLN A 23 -0.33 12.60 17.61
CA GLN A 23 -0.83 12.44 18.98
C GLN A 23 -2.14 13.21 19.21
N PHE A 24 -2.34 14.35 18.55
CA PHE A 24 -3.61 15.09 18.59
C PHE A 24 -4.76 14.29 17.94
N GLU A 25 -4.45 13.43 16.98
CA GLU A 25 -5.38 12.48 16.33
C GLU A 25 -5.45 11.12 17.06
N ASP A 26 -5.05 11.05 18.34
CA ASP A 26 -5.09 9.85 19.19
C ASP A 26 -4.22 8.67 18.71
N PHE A 27 -3.13 8.91 18.00
CA PHE A 27 -2.13 7.89 17.66
C PHE A 27 -0.99 7.84 18.69
N ASP A 28 -0.52 6.64 18.97
CA ASP A 28 0.76 6.42 19.67
C ASP A 28 1.89 6.54 18.64
N VAL A 29 2.98 7.23 19.03
CA VAL A 29 4.09 7.51 18.10
C VAL A 29 5.40 6.99 18.67
N ILE A 30 6.14 6.28 17.84
CA ILE A 30 7.54 5.85 18.07
C ILE A 30 8.41 6.56 17.03
N ILE A 31 9.58 7.05 17.42
CA ILE A 31 10.49 7.78 16.51
C ILE A 31 11.78 7.01 16.38
N ALA A 32 12.26 6.86 15.15
CA ALA A 32 13.60 6.43 14.79
C ALA A 32 14.29 7.56 14.01
N ASN A 33 15.54 7.84 14.35
CA ASN A 33 16.30 8.93 13.75
C ASN A 33 17.20 8.46 12.59
N ASP A 34 17.25 7.16 12.33
CA ASP A 34 17.97 6.56 11.22
C ASP A 34 17.41 5.18 10.86
N GLY A 35 17.83 4.65 9.71
CA GLY A 35 17.33 3.37 9.24
C GLY A 35 17.77 2.15 10.06
N ALA A 36 18.87 2.22 10.82
CA ALA A 36 19.28 1.12 11.70
C ALA A 36 18.40 1.08 12.95
N GLU A 37 18.17 2.23 13.59
CA GLU A 37 17.25 2.37 14.72
C GLU A 37 15.81 1.98 14.30
N ALA A 38 15.41 2.34 13.06
CA ALA A 38 14.12 1.95 12.52
C ALA A 38 13.92 0.43 12.49
N MET A 39 14.94 -0.34 12.07
CA MET A 39 14.86 -1.79 12.06
C MET A 39 14.78 -2.39 13.47
N GLU A 40 15.53 -1.86 14.43
CA GLU A 40 15.47 -2.32 15.83
C GLU A 40 14.09 -2.08 16.46
N LEU A 41 13.52 -0.88 16.24
CA LEU A 41 12.20 -0.52 16.75
C LEU A 41 11.09 -1.30 16.02
N TYR A 42 11.24 -1.51 14.72
CA TYR A 42 10.32 -2.34 13.96
C TYR A 42 10.30 -3.78 14.51
N GLU A 43 11.45 -4.44 14.67
CA GLU A 43 11.51 -5.81 15.22
C GLU A 43 10.83 -5.93 16.58
N LYS A 44 10.95 -4.90 17.40
CA LYS A 44 10.36 -4.87 18.74
C LYS A 44 8.85 -4.63 18.74
N HIS A 45 8.33 -3.82 17.81
CA HIS A 45 6.96 -3.29 17.85
C HIS A 45 6.09 -3.67 16.64
N HIS A 46 6.57 -4.47 15.66
CA HIS A 46 5.87 -4.74 14.39
C HIS A 46 4.43 -5.22 14.57
N ASN A 47 4.14 -5.99 15.65
CA ASN A 47 2.79 -6.46 15.92
C ASN A 47 1.80 -5.35 16.36
N GLU A 48 2.31 -4.20 16.79
CA GLU A 48 1.52 -3.06 17.30
C GLU A 48 1.39 -1.95 16.27
N LEU A 49 2.25 -1.97 15.24
CA LEU A 49 2.28 -0.91 14.22
C LEU A 49 1.04 -0.93 13.34
N LEU A 50 0.40 0.24 13.23
CA LEU A 50 -0.60 0.56 12.23
C LEU A 50 0.04 0.97 10.90
N LEU A 51 1.12 1.77 10.99
CA LEU A 51 1.74 2.46 9.87
C LEU A 51 3.19 2.79 10.18
N ILE A 52 4.03 2.83 9.15
CA ILE A 52 5.37 3.40 9.18
C ILE A 52 5.40 4.62 8.25
N LEU A 53 5.77 5.79 8.78
CA LEU A 53 6.14 6.97 8.00
C LEU A 53 7.65 6.93 7.81
N LEU A 54 8.12 6.81 6.58
CA LEU A 54 9.51 6.49 6.28
C LEU A 54 10.12 7.55 5.38
N ASP A 55 11.12 8.29 5.89
CA ASP A 55 11.91 9.12 4.98
C ASP A 55 12.75 8.24 4.04
N TRP A 56 12.80 8.66 2.79
CA TRP A 56 13.67 8.04 1.79
C TRP A 56 15.15 8.21 2.15
N MET A 57 15.53 9.44 2.50
CA MET A 57 16.94 9.82 2.68
C MET A 57 17.34 9.77 4.15
N LEU A 58 17.71 8.61 4.64
CA LEU A 58 18.13 8.40 6.02
C LEU A 58 19.64 8.16 6.12
N PRO A 59 20.28 8.57 7.23
CA PRO A 59 21.63 8.17 7.54
C PRO A 59 21.73 6.69 7.92
N LYS A 60 22.93 6.12 7.83
CA LYS A 60 23.30 4.73 8.14
C LYS A 60 22.66 3.69 7.22
N LEU A 61 21.35 3.61 7.18
CA LEU A 61 20.60 2.68 6.33
C LEU A 61 19.53 3.47 5.59
N ASP A 62 19.61 3.48 4.26
CA ASP A 62 18.67 4.15 3.36
C ASP A 62 17.23 3.66 3.56
N GLY A 63 16.25 4.57 3.48
CA GLY A 63 14.84 4.22 3.71
C GLY A 63 14.31 3.15 2.78
N MET A 64 14.76 3.10 1.54
CA MET A 64 14.35 2.05 0.60
C MET A 64 14.92 0.68 0.96
N GLU A 65 16.10 0.63 1.58
CA GLU A 65 16.66 -0.61 2.11
C GLU A 65 15.89 -1.05 3.38
N VAL A 66 15.48 -0.12 4.24
CA VAL A 66 14.56 -0.38 5.36
C VAL A 66 13.27 -1.02 4.85
N LEU A 67 12.62 -0.39 3.86
CA LEU A 67 11.39 -0.90 3.24
C LEU A 67 11.58 -2.31 2.68
N ARG A 68 12.65 -2.55 1.90
CA ARG A 68 12.96 -3.87 1.34
C ARG A 68 13.14 -4.95 2.41
N ARG A 69 13.75 -4.62 3.54
CA ARG A 69 13.93 -5.57 4.65
C ARG A 69 12.61 -5.90 5.32
N ILE A 70 11.78 -4.90 5.59
CA ILE A 70 10.44 -5.09 6.16
C ILE A 70 9.60 -5.98 5.25
N ARG A 71 9.59 -5.71 3.94
CA ARG A 71 8.78 -6.44 2.95
C ARG A 71 9.15 -7.91 2.76
N LYS A 72 10.31 -8.34 3.24
CA LYS A 72 10.66 -9.78 3.26
C LYS A 72 9.79 -10.58 4.22
N HIS A 73 9.23 -9.94 5.25
CA HIS A 73 8.60 -10.63 6.37
C HIS A 73 7.22 -10.07 6.74
N ASP A 74 6.89 -8.84 6.33
CA ASP A 74 5.70 -8.14 6.78
C ASP A 74 5.12 -7.22 5.70
N GLN A 75 3.80 -7.03 5.79
CA GLN A 75 3.00 -6.13 4.94
C GLN A 75 2.44 -4.94 5.75
N VAL A 76 3.09 -4.56 6.85
CA VAL A 76 2.73 -3.34 7.58
C VAL A 76 2.70 -2.15 6.62
N PRO A 77 1.64 -1.31 6.64
CA PRO A 77 1.56 -0.16 5.76
C PRO A 77 2.75 0.78 5.90
N VAL A 78 3.29 1.25 4.77
CA VAL A 78 4.41 2.21 4.73
C VAL A 78 4.07 3.36 3.79
N ILE A 79 4.07 4.59 4.32
CA ILE A 79 4.06 5.83 3.52
C ILE A 79 5.50 6.33 3.44
N VAL A 80 6.03 6.46 2.24
CA VAL A 80 7.37 7.02 2.03
C VAL A 80 7.27 8.53 1.88
N MET A 81 8.03 9.25 2.70
CA MET A 81 8.20 10.72 2.62
C MET A 81 9.46 11.02 1.80
N THR A 82 9.36 11.83 0.76
CA THR A 82 10.51 12.09 -0.12
C THR A 82 10.54 13.52 -0.63
N ALA A 83 11.73 14.10 -0.75
CA ALA A 83 11.95 15.39 -1.43
C ALA A 83 12.02 15.26 -2.96
N ARG A 84 11.93 14.06 -3.52
CA ARG A 84 12.08 13.78 -4.95
C ARG A 84 10.75 13.78 -5.67
N ASP A 85 10.58 14.74 -6.57
CA ASP A 85 9.37 14.89 -7.42
C ASP A 85 9.40 14.02 -8.69
N TYR A 86 10.49 13.34 -8.97
CA TYR A 86 10.66 12.64 -10.24
C TYR A 86 9.76 11.40 -10.31
N ILE A 87 8.94 11.31 -11.35
CA ILE A 87 7.99 10.19 -11.59
C ILE A 87 8.71 8.82 -11.56
N GLY A 88 9.94 8.76 -12.06
CA GLY A 88 10.77 7.55 -12.04
C GLY A 88 11.13 7.06 -10.63
N ASP A 89 11.36 7.99 -9.69
CA ASP A 89 11.66 7.65 -8.30
C ASP A 89 10.39 7.19 -7.56
N LYS A 90 9.23 7.77 -7.86
CA LYS A 90 7.92 7.34 -7.34
C LYS A 90 7.57 5.93 -7.81
N VAL A 91 7.81 5.63 -9.09
CA VAL A 91 7.62 4.27 -9.66
C VAL A 91 8.59 3.29 -9.02
N ALA A 92 9.89 3.63 -8.90
CA ALA A 92 10.88 2.76 -8.26
C ALA A 92 10.57 2.46 -6.80
N GLY A 93 9.94 3.37 -6.08
CA GLY A 93 9.55 3.14 -4.70
C GLY A 93 8.31 2.28 -4.58
N LEU A 94 7.31 2.45 -5.45
CA LEU A 94 6.16 1.57 -5.56
C LEU A 94 6.60 0.14 -5.92
N ASP A 95 7.61 0.00 -6.80
CA ASP A 95 8.26 -1.28 -7.12
C ASP A 95 8.89 -1.96 -5.88
N ASN A 96 9.32 -1.18 -4.90
CA ASN A 96 9.86 -1.69 -3.63
C ASN A 96 8.79 -2.00 -2.57
N GLY A 97 7.50 -1.81 -2.88
CA GLY A 97 6.38 -2.23 -2.03
C GLY A 97 5.92 -1.20 -0.99
N ALA A 98 6.14 0.10 -1.21
CA ALA A 98 5.48 1.15 -0.43
C ALA A 98 3.98 1.18 -0.73
N ASP A 99 3.17 1.51 0.27
CA ASP A 99 1.71 1.61 0.11
C ASP A 99 1.29 2.99 -0.42
N ASP A 100 2.08 4.01 -0.11
CA ASP A 100 1.82 5.37 -0.57
C ASP A 100 3.10 6.23 -0.51
N TYR A 101 3.04 7.41 -1.14
CA TYR A 101 4.10 8.41 -1.18
C TYR A 101 3.56 9.78 -0.85
N ILE A 102 4.36 10.57 -0.13
CA ILE A 102 4.11 11.98 0.05
C ILE A 102 5.38 12.78 -0.25
N THR A 103 5.26 13.84 -1.04
CA THR A 103 6.40 14.66 -1.44
C THR A 103 6.61 15.80 -0.47
N LYS A 104 7.81 15.93 0.09
CA LYS A 104 8.23 17.07 0.91
C LYS A 104 8.52 18.30 0.03
N PRO A 105 8.07 19.54 0.44
CA PRO A 105 7.20 19.79 1.60
C PRO A 105 5.74 19.40 1.33
N PHE A 106 5.04 18.96 2.36
CA PHE A 106 3.62 18.59 2.30
C PHE A 106 2.84 19.29 3.42
N GLU A 107 1.54 19.46 3.20
CA GLU A 107 0.63 19.92 4.23
C GLU A 107 0.25 18.78 5.17
N ILE A 108 0.09 19.07 6.46
CA ILE A 108 -0.21 18.04 7.46
C ILE A 108 -1.56 17.37 7.19
N GLU A 109 -2.53 18.11 6.70
CA GLU A 109 -3.86 17.64 6.33
C GLU A 109 -3.78 16.55 5.26
N GLU A 110 -2.85 16.67 4.30
CA GLU A 110 -2.60 15.65 3.28
C GLU A 110 -2.09 14.36 3.92
N LEU A 111 -1.11 14.45 4.81
CA LEU A 111 -0.59 13.27 5.51
C LEU A 111 -1.67 12.61 6.36
N LEU A 112 -2.42 13.39 7.14
CA LEU A 112 -3.49 12.87 8.00
C LEU A 112 -4.61 12.21 7.19
N ALA A 113 -4.96 12.73 6.01
CA ALA A 113 -5.92 12.09 5.10
C ALA A 113 -5.43 10.69 4.70
N ARG A 114 -4.15 10.54 4.33
CA ARG A 114 -3.52 9.25 3.99
C ARG A 114 -3.51 8.28 5.17
N VAL A 115 -3.20 8.77 6.36
CA VAL A 115 -3.24 7.97 7.61
C VAL A 115 -4.66 7.47 7.90
N ARG A 116 -5.68 8.33 7.77
CA ARG A 116 -7.09 7.93 7.94
C ARG A 116 -7.53 6.85 6.96
N VAL A 117 -7.08 6.89 5.72
CA VAL A 117 -7.34 5.82 4.74
C VAL A 117 -6.77 4.49 5.21
N ILE A 118 -5.55 4.47 5.73
CA ILE A 118 -4.91 3.25 6.26
C ILE A 118 -5.65 2.75 7.50
N GLN A 119 -6.01 3.65 8.43
CA GLN A 119 -6.76 3.30 9.63
C GLN A 119 -8.11 2.68 9.28
N ARG A 120 -8.91 3.33 8.43
CA ARG A 120 -10.22 2.82 7.99
C ARG A 120 -10.12 1.42 7.39
N ARG A 121 -9.08 1.14 6.62
CA ARG A 121 -8.84 -0.19 6.05
C ARG A 121 -8.49 -1.22 7.12
N ALA A 122 -7.69 -0.84 8.11
CA ALA A 122 -7.37 -1.72 9.23
C ALA A 122 -8.63 -2.08 10.05
N GLU A 123 -9.63 -1.19 10.08
CA GLU A 123 -10.92 -1.39 10.72
C GLU A 123 -11.83 -2.30 9.90
N HIS A 124 -11.84 -2.18 8.58
CA HIS A 124 -12.61 -3.05 7.66
C HIS A 124 -12.08 -4.48 7.56
N LEU A 125 -10.88 -4.78 8.08
CA LEU A 125 -10.38 -6.16 8.24
C LEU A 125 -11.20 -7.03 9.21
N SER A 126 -12.28 -6.48 9.78
CA SER A 126 -13.29 -7.22 10.58
C SER A 126 -14.40 -7.83 9.72
N GLU A 127 -14.31 -7.80 8.38
CA GLU A 127 -15.30 -8.43 7.52
C GLU A 127 -15.27 -9.97 7.65
N PRO A 128 -16.43 -10.64 7.45
CA PRO A 128 -16.51 -12.09 7.61
C PRO A 128 -15.55 -12.81 6.68
N ASP A 129 -15.01 -13.94 7.13
CA ASP A 129 -14.17 -14.84 6.36
C ASP A 129 -14.80 -15.12 4.98
N GLN A 130 -14.30 -14.48 3.94
CA GLN A 130 -14.77 -14.66 2.58
C GLN A 130 -13.65 -15.18 1.71
N THR A 131 -14.00 -16.10 0.84
CA THR A 131 -13.12 -16.59 -0.22
C THR A 131 -13.72 -16.14 -1.55
N TYR A 132 -12.98 -15.36 -2.29
CA TYR A 132 -13.32 -14.96 -3.65
C TYR A 132 -12.58 -15.86 -4.63
N GLN A 133 -13.28 -16.30 -5.67
CA GLN A 133 -12.70 -17.15 -6.71
C GLN A 133 -13.17 -16.70 -8.09
N ILE A 134 -12.24 -16.63 -9.02
CA ILE A 134 -12.51 -16.46 -10.45
C ILE A 134 -11.52 -17.35 -11.23
N ALA A 135 -12.04 -18.24 -12.07
CA ALA A 135 -11.24 -19.29 -12.70
C ALA A 135 -10.39 -20.05 -11.64
N ASP A 136 -9.08 -20.02 -11.79
CA ASP A 136 -8.07 -20.62 -10.90
C ASP A 136 -7.42 -19.63 -9.91
N LEU A 137 -7.90 -18.40 -9.89
CA LEU A 137 -7.48 -17.38 -8.92
C LEU A 137 -8.37 -17.45 -7.68
N ILE A 138 -7.75 -17.61 -6.51
CA ILE A 138 -8.44 -17.65 -5.21
C ILE A 138 -7.81 -16.63 -4.28
N LEU A 139 -8.67 -15.82 -3.63
CA LEU A 139 -8.28 -14.87 -2.59
C LEU A 139 -9.07 -15.17 -1.31
N ASN A 140 -8.37 -15.39 -0.21
CA ASN A 140 -8.97 -15.60 1.12
C ASN A 140 -8.73 -14.38 2.00
N THR A 141 -9.82 -13.72 2.45
CA THR A 141 -9.73 -12.47 3.22
C THR A 141 -9.20 -12.66 4.63
N LYS A 142 -9.40 -13.85 5.23
CA LYS A 142 -8.92 -14.14 6.59
C LYS A 142 -7.42 -14.37 6.65
N SER A 143 -6.90 -15.20 5.75
CA SER A 143 -5.47 -15.52 5.71
C SER A 143 -4.66 -14.51 4.90
N HIS A 144 -5.32 -13.60 4.17
CA HIS A 144 -4.73 -12.71 3.18
C HIS A 144 -3.91 -13.44 2.10
N GLN A 145 -4.21 -14.72 1.89
CA GLN A 145 -3.56 -15.53 0.87
C GLN A 145 -4.24 -15.38 -0.47
N VAL A 146 -3.41 -15.27 -1.49
CA VAL A 146 -3.83 -15.29 -2.89
C VAL A 146 -3.10 -16.43 -3.58
N THR A 147 -3.85 -17.26 -4.29
CA THR A 147 -3.27 -18.34 -5.09
C THR A 147 -3.75 -18.26 -6.54
N ARG A 148 -2.91 -18.66 -7.47
CA ARG A 148 -3.21 -18.79 -8.89
C ARG A 148 -2.66 -20.12 -9.38
N ASN A 149 -3.48 -21.02 -9.96
CA ASN A 149 -3.11 -22.39 -10.29
C ASN A 149 -2.49 -23.13 -9.09
N ASP A 150 -3.06 -22.98 -7.89
CA ASP A 150 -2.56 -23.54 -6.63
C ASP A 150 -1.16 -23.01 -6.19
N GLU A 151 -0.56 -22.07 -6.93
CA GLU A 151 0.67 -21.41 -6.54
C GLU A 151 0.40 -20.12 -5.76
N ASN A 152 1.16 -19.91 -4.69
CA ASN A 152 1.00 -18.71 -3.85
C ASN A 152 1.49 -17.46 -4.57
N VAL A 153 0.65 -16.43 -4.67
CA VAL A 153 0.96 -15.12 -5.28
C VAL A 153 1.20 -14.11 -4.18
N GLN A 154 2.44 -13.61 -4.10
CA GLN A 154 2.77 -12.57 -3.14
C GLN A 154 2.41 -11.19 -3.68
N LEU A 155 1.42 -10.57 -3.06
CA LEU A 155 0.98 -9.22 -3.34
C LEU A 155 1.42 -8.26 -2.24
N THR A 156 1.77 -7.03 -2.64
CA THR A 156 1.83 -5.92 -1.68
C THR A 156 0.42 -5.60 -1.21
N ARG A 157 0.31 -4.83 -0.13
CA ARG A 157 -0.99 -4.45 0.42
C ARG A 157 -1.89 -3.78 -0.62
N ARG A 158 -1.36 -2.84 -1.41
CA ARG A 158 -2.13 -2.14 -2.46
C ARG A 158 -2.57 -3.03 -3.60
N GLU A 159 -1.71 -3.94 -4.04
CA GLU A 159 -2.07 -4.92 -5.06
C GLU A 159 -3.19 -5.84 -4.57
N TYR A 160 -3.12 -6.24 -3.29
CA TYR A 160 -4.16 -7.02 -2.65
C TYR A 160 -5.49 -6.27 -2.59
N ASP A 161 -5.48 -5.01 -2.12
CA ASP A 161 -6.68 -4.17 -2.02
C ASP A 161 -7.33 -3.96 -3.41
N LEU A 162 -6.53 -3.71 -4.44
CA LEU A 162 -7.01 -3.56 -5.82
C LEU A 162 -7.60 -4.89 -6.35
N LEU A 163 -6.94 -6.02 -6.10
CA LEU A 163 -7.44 -7.32 -6.50
C LEU A 163 -8.74 -7.66 -5.78
N LEU A 164 -8.81 -7.44 -4.47
CA LEU A 164 -10.01 -7.67 -3.67
C LEU A 164 -11.18 -6.84 -4.19
N PHE A 165 -10.96 -5.55 -4.49
CA PHE A 165 -11.97 -4.69 -5.07
C PHE A 165 -12.51 -5.23 -6.40
N PHE A 166 -11.62 -5.67 -7.29
CA PHE A 166 -12.04 -6.31 -8.55
C PHE A 166 -12.84 -7.58 -8.32
N LEU A 167 -12.40 -8.44 -7.39
CA LEU A 167 -13.08 -9.72 -7.10
C LEU A 167 -14.44 -9.54 -6.42
N GLN A 168 -14.65 -8.43 -5.73
CA GLN A 168 -15.96 -8.05 -5.20
C GLN A 168 -16.93 -7.58 -6.29
N HIS A 169 -16.40 -7.19 -7.47
CA HIS A 169 -17.16 -6.57 -8.56
C HIS A 169 -16.87 -7.21 -9.92
N VAL A 170 -16.83 -8.54 -9.95
CA VAL A 170 -16.54 -9.30 -11.18
C VAL A 170 -17.49 -8.88 -12.33
N GLY A 171 -16.93 -8.65 -13.51
CA GLY A 171 -17.65 -8.24 -14.72
C GLY A 171 -18.04 -6.76 -14.78
N GLN A 172 -17.72 -5.96 -13.74
CA GLN A 172 -17.94 -4.51 -13.77
C GLN A 172 -16.71 -3.77 -14.28
N VAL A 173 -16.95 -2.74 -15.07
CA VAL A 173 -15.91 -1.85 -15.58
C VAL A 173 -15.83 -0.62 -14.70
N PHE A 174 -14.64 -0.31 -14.23
CA PHE A 174 -14.35 0.86 -13.41
C PHE A 174 -13.41 1.82 -14.12
N THR A 175 -13.70 3.09 -14.07
CA THR A 175 -12.80 4.15 -14.52
C THR A 175 -11.58 4.25 -13.59
N ARG A 176 -10.54 4.97 -14.03
CA ARG A 176 -9.36 5.22 -13.18
C ARG A 176 -9.70 6.01 -11.92
N ASP A 177 -10.62 6.97 -12.04
CA ASP A 177 -11.07 7.78 -10.91
C ASP A 177 -11.84 6.93 -9.89
N GLU A 178 -12.78 6.10 -10.34
CA GLU A 178 -13.51 5.19 -9.45
C GLU A 178 -12.58 4.20 -8.76
N LEU A 179 -11.58 3.64 -9.46
CA LEU A 179 -10.58 2.77 -8.83
C LEU A 179 -9.71 3.54 -7.83
N LEU A 180 -9.36 4.78 -8.16
CA LEU A 180 -8.58 5.63 -7.27
C LEU A 180 -9.36 5.90 -5.97
N ASP A 181 -10.60 6.36 -6.08
CA ASP A 181 -11.43 6.70 -4.93
C ASP A 181 -11.71 5.48 -4.04
N ASN A 182 -12.01 4.33 -4.64
CA ASN A 182 -12.35 3.12 -3.88
C ASN A 182 -11.13 2.42 -3.27
N VAL A 183 -9.98 2.40 -3.97
CA VAL A 183 -8.79 1.68 -3.52
C VAL A 183 -7.80 2.58 -2.80
N TRP A 184 -7.68 3.86 -3.15
CA TRP A 184 -6.78 4.84 -2.50
C TRP A 184 -7.53 5.80 -1.58
N GLY A 185 -8.83 6.03 -1.80
CA GLY A 185 -9.70 6.92 -1.05
C GLY A 185 -9.94 8.24 -1.75
N GLU A 186 -11.12 8.87 -1.50
CA GLU A 186 -11.53 10.13 -2.13
C GLU A 186 -10.56 11.30 -1.86
N ASP A 187 -9.86 11.25 -0.73
CA ASP A 187 -8.86 12.27 -0.34
C ASP A 187 -7.47 12.04 -0.97
N PHE A 188 -7.33 11.04 -1.86
CA PHE A 188 -6.04 10.75 -2.48
C PHE A 188 -5.68 11.79 -3.53
N LEU A 189 -4.67 12.62 -3.25
CA LEU A 189 -4.20 13.70 -4.13
C LEU A 189 -3.17 13.24 -5.19
N GLY A 190 -2.99 11.93 -5.37
CA GLY A 190 -2.08 11.37 -6.37
C GLY A 190 -2.64 11.44 -7.79
N GLN A 191 -1.76 11.19 -8.77
CA GLN A 191 -2.15 11.20 -10.17
C GLN A 191 -2.87 9.89 -10.56
N GLN A 192 -3.82 9.96 -11.50
CA GLN A 192 -4.58 8.81 -12.02
C GLN A 192 -3.70 7.68 -12.59
N ASN A 193 -2.50 8.00 -13.07
CA ASN A 193 -1.56 7.03 -13.62
C ASN A 193 -1.06 6.01 -12.58
N VAL A 194 -1.24 6.26 -11.28
CA VAL A 194 -0.91 5.28 -10.24
C VAL A 194 -1.74 4.00 -10.41
N VAL A 195 -2.99 4.11 -10.84
CA VAL A 195 -3.86 2.97 -11.14
C VAL A 195 -3.26 2.09 -12.24
N ASP A 196 -2.78 2.71 -13.34
CA ASP A 196 -2.18 1.98 -14.46
C ASP A 196 -0.91 1.20 -14.02
N VAL A 197 -0.12 1.80 -13.12
CA VAL A 197 1.07 1.17 -12.56
C VAL A 197 0.69 -0.06 -11.74
N TYR A 198 -0.25 0.07 -10.81
CA TYR A 198 -0.67 -1.06 -9.96
C TYR A 198 -1.41 -2.15 -10.74
N VAL A 199 -2.20 -1.80 -11.72
CA VAL A 199 -2.78 -2.77 -12.66
C VAL A 199 -1.68 -3.53 -13.40
N GLY A 200 -0.62 -2.82 -13.83
CA GLY A 200 0.56 -3.45 -14.43
C GLY A 200 1.25 -4.46 -13.51
N TYR A 201 1.49 -4.08 -12.25
CA TYR A 201 2.08 -4.97 -11.25
C TYR A 201 1.21 -6.19 -10.96
N LEU A 202 -0.09 -5.95 -10.77
CA LEU A 202 -1.04 -7.01 -10.50
C LEU A 202 -1.11 -8.02 -11.65
N ARG A 203 -1.16 -7.55 -12.90
CA ARG A 203 -1.09 -8.41 -14.09
C ARG A 203 0.17 -9.25 -14.14
N ASN A 204 1.32 -8.67 -13.85
CA ASN A 204 2.59 -9.41 -13.86
C ASN A 204 2.59 -10.57 -12.85
N LYS A 205 1.88 -10.42 -11.74
CA LYS A 205 1.81 -11.42 -10.66
C LYS A 205 0.66 -12.41 -10.83
N VAL A 206 -0.51 -11.92 -11.23
CA VAL A 206 -1.74 -12.71 -11.32
C VAL A 206 -1.93 -13.30 -12.70
N ASP A 207 -1.81 -12.51 -13.76
CA ASP A 207 -2.04 -12.98 -15.12
C ASP A 207 -0.83 -13.70 -15.72
N GLY A 208 0.40 -13.29 -15.36
CA GLY A 208 1.65 -13.96 -15.76
C GLY A 208 1.77 -14.29 -17.25
N LYS A 209 2.86 -14.94 -17.66
CA LYS A 209 3.08 -15.26 -19.09
C LYS A 209 2.29 -16.49 -19.59
N ASN A 210 1.87 -17.36 -18.68
CA ASN A 210 1.25 -18.65 -19.01
C ASN A 210 -0.20 -18.77 -18.49
N ASN A 211 -0.73 -17.73 -17.82
CA ASN A 211 -2.08 -17.73 -17.28
C ASN A 211 -3.02 -16.98 -18.23
N GLN A 212 -4.28 -17.37 -18.22
CA GLN A 212 -5.32 -16.59 -18.87
C GLN A 212 -5.42 -15.21 -18.21
N ALA A 213 -5.43 -14.14 -19.03
CA ALA A 213 -5.54 -12.79 -18.53
C ALA A 213 -6.95 -12.54 -17.99
N LEU A 214 -7.06 -12.34 -16.67
CA LEU A 214 -8.32 -12.02 -15.99
C LEU A 214 -8.58 -10.52 -15.93
N ILE A 215 -7.52 -9.72 -15.81
CA ILE A 215 -7.65 -8.26 -15.72
C ILE A 215 -7.71 -7.66 -17.11
N GLN A 216 -8.87 -7.11 -17.49
CA GLN A 216 -9.12 -6.55 -18.81
C GLN A 216 -8.88 -5.03 -18.83
N THR A 217 -8.50 -4.52 -20.01
CA THR A 217 -8.47 -3.07 -20.28
C THR A 217 -9.60 -2.73 -21.23
N ILE A 218 -10.52 -1.91 -20.79
CA ILE A 218 -11.57 -1.35 -21.64
C ILE A 218 -11.06 0.00 -22.16
N ARG A 219 -10.63 0.00 -23.42
CA ARG A 219 -9.98 1.16 -24.03
C ARG A 219 -10.84 2.42 -23.93
N GLY A 220 -10.26 3.51 -23.43
CA GLY A 220 -10.94 4.78 -23.24
C GLY A 220 -11.87 4.84 -22.02
N VAL A 221 -12.02 3.74 -21.24
CA VAL A 221 -12.87 3.68 -20.05
C VAL A 221 -12.04 3.38 -18.80
N GLY A 222 -11.49 2.16 -18.68
CA GLY A 222 -10.80 1.74 -17.49
C GLY A 222 -10.48 0.25 -17.47
N TYR A 223 -10.78 -0.42 -16.35
CA TYR A 223 -10.41 -1.80 -16.10
C TYR A 223 -11.56 -2.62 -15.53
N SER A 224 -11.55 -3.94 -15.77
CA SER A 224 -12.43 -4.93 -15.17
C SER A 224 -11.66 -6.20 -14.86
N ILE A 225 -12.25 -7.09 -14.05
CA ILE A 225 -11.82 -8.48 -13.93
C ILE A 225 -12.93 -9.39 -14.46
N GLU A 226 -12.59 -10.32 -15.32
CA GLU A 226 -13.54 -11.21 -15.97
C GLU A 226 -12.94 -12.60 -16.14
N ASP A 227 -13.78 -13.64 -15.98
CA ASP A 227 -13.46 -14.97 -16.44
C ASP A 227 -13.81 -15.02 -17.94
N VAL A 228 -12.79 -14.91 -18.76
CA VAL A 228 -12.92 -15.04 -20.21
C VAL A 228 -12.84 -16.54 -20.56
N ALA A 229 -13.75 -17.35 -19.96
CA ALA A 229 -13.92 -18.71 -20.43
C ALA A 229 -14.46 -18.67 -21.88
N GLU A 230 -13.75 -19.31 -22.79
CA GLU A 230 -14.20 -19.54 -24.17
C GLU A 230 -15.52 -20.31 -24.26
#